data_98ae13ba2cc6bab488146fb4d56fd605
#
_entry.id   98ae13ba2cc6bab488146fb4d56fd605
#
_cell.length_a   1.000
_cell.length_b   1.000
_cell.length_c   1.000
_cell.angle_alpha   90.00
_cell.angle_beta   90.00
_cell.angle_gamma   90.00
#
_symmetry.space_group_name_H-M   'P 1'
#
loop_
_entity.id
_entity.type
_entity.pdbx_description
1 polymer ?
#
loop_
_entity_poly.entity_id
_entity_poly.type
_entity_poly.pdbx_seq_one_letter_code
_entity_poly.pdbx_strand_id
1 'polypeptide(L)'
;MEIILEALKFIFPAYCANAIPVVTGGGQPIDFGKKFFDGKPIFGKNKTLRGFFSGFVIGTAVGLVESVFFPKYPIFFGLLLSLGALFGDLGGAFVKRRLGLAPGELLPVIDQVDFIVGAILFSLPLQILSWELIIAVLIITAPIHLLTNFAAYKLGLKNNPW
;
A
#
# COMPACT_ATOMS: atom_id res chain seq x y z
N MET A 1 22.69 4.40 9.33
CA MET A 1 21.52 4.95 10.06
C MET A 1 20.75 5.97 9.22
N GLU A 2 21.42 6.86 8.50
CA GLU A 2 20.77 7.86 7.62
C GLU A 2 19.87 7.27 6.55
N ILE A 3 20.32 6.22 5.83
CA ILE A 3 19.53 5.61 4.76
C ILE A 3 18.21 4.99 5.25
N ILE A 4 18.18 4.45 6.47
CA ILE A 4 16.96 3.90 7.07
C ILE A 4 15.97 5.02 7.35
N LEU A 5 16.43 6.14 7.91
CA LEU A 5 15.58 7.31 8.16
C LEU A 5 15.03 7.90 6.85
N GLU A 6 15.89 7.97 5.84
CA GLU A 6 15.49 8.40 4.49
C GLU A 6 14.43 7.46 3.87
N ALA A 7 14.63 6.15 4.02
CA ALA A 7 13.69 5.15 3.52
C ALA A 7 12.32 5.25 4.24
N LEU A 8 12.31 5.47 5.55
CA LEU A 8 11.08 5.68 6.31
C LEU A 8 10.34 6.94 5.85
N LYS A 9 11.03 8.07 5.70
CA LYS A 9 10.43 9.30 5.18
C LYS A 9 9.87 9.08 3.77
N PHE A 10 10.67 8.48 2.88
CA PHE A 10 10.24 8.24 1.50
C PHE A 10 8.96 7.43 1.42
N ILE A 11 8.85 6.35 2.19
CA ILE A 11 7.74 5.40 2.02
C ILE A 11 6.52 5.70 2.92
N PHE A 12 6.62 6.65 3.84
CA PHE A 12 5.59 6.91 4.83
C PHE A 12 4.21 7.29 4.23
N PRO A 13 4.09 8.11 3.16
CA PRO A 13 2.81 8.34 2.51
C PRO A 13 2.16 7.07 1.97
N ALA A 14 2.97 6.15 1.41
CA ALA A 14 2.50 4.86 0.91
C ALA A 14 2.02 3.94 2.06
N TYR A 15 2.71 3.94 3.20
CA TYR A 15 2.25 3.21 4.39
C TYR A 15 0.90 3.73 4.87
N CYS A 16 0.73 5.05 4.95
CA CYS A 16 -0.53 5.65 5.33
C CYS A 16 -1.65 5.28 4.34
N ALA A 17 -1.39 5.40 3.03
CA ALA A 17 -2.35 5.06 2.00
C ALA A 17 -2.79 3.58 2.09
N ASN A 18 -1.87 2.66 2.40
CA ASN A 18 -2.15 1.23 2.51
C ASN A 18 -2.81 0.83 3.84
N ALA A 19 -2.53 1.55 4.94
CA ALA A 19 -3.07 1.23 6.26
C ALA A 19 -4.50 1.75 6.47
N ILE A 20 -4.81 2.94 5.99
CA ILE A 20 -6.12 3.61 6.19
C ILE A 20 -7.32 2.76 5.72
N PRO A 21 -7.28 2.05 4.58
CA PRO A 21 -8.36 1.17 4.16
C PRO A 21 -8.75 0.08 5.17
N VAL A 22 -7.85 -0.32 6.07
CA VAL A 22 -8.15 -1.29 7.13
C VAL A 22 -9.19 -0.74 8.11
N VAL A 23 -9.12 0.56 8.41
CA VAL A 23 -10.02 1.24 9.35
C VAL A 23 -11.26 1.79 8.65
N THR A 24 -11.08 2.35 7.47
CA THR A 24 -12.14 3.08 6.75
C THR A 24 -12.85 2.23 5.69
N GLY A 25 -12.37 1.04 5.42
CA GLY A 25 -12.91 0.14 4.40
C GLY A 25 -14.39 -0.22 4.61
N GLY A 26 -14.89 -1.12 3.75
CA GLY A 26 -16.31 -1.49 3.73
C GLY A 26 -17.11 -0.75 2.65
N GLY A 27 -18.37 -1.11 2.49
CA GLY A 27 -19.23 -0.61 1.42
C GLY A 27 -18.96 -1.30 0.08
N GLN A 28 -19.05 -0.55 -1.02
CA GLN A 28 -19.01 -1.08 -2.38
C GLN A 28 -17.61 -1.57 -2.77
N PRO A 29 -17.45 -2.84 -3.19
CA PRO A 29 -16.20 -3.32 -3.77
C PRO A 29 -15.81 -2.55 -5.04
N ILE A 30 -14.51 -2.37 -5.25
CA ILE A 30 -13.98 -1.66 -6.46
C ILE A 30 -14.35 -2.39 -7.75
N ASP A 31 -14.36 -3.73 -7.72
CA ASP A 31 -14.74 -4.57 -8.86
C ASP A 31 -16.26 -4.73 -9.02
N PHE A 32 -17.08 -4.11 -8.18
CA PHE A 32 -18.55 -4.22 -8.16
C PHE A 32 -19.03 -5.67 -8.09
N GLY A 33 -18.23 -6.59 -7.53
CA GLY A 33 -18.50 -8.02 -7.51
C GLY A 33 -18.32 -8.73 -8.85
N LYS A 34 -17.73 -8.07 -9.84
CA LYS A 34 -17.48 -8.65 -11.15
C LYS A 34 -16.40 -9.73 -11.08
N LYS A 35 -16.55 -10.71 -11.96
CA LYS A 35 -15.58 -11.80 -12.13
C LYS A 35 -14.72 -11.54 -13.37
N PHE A 36 -13.51 -12.05 -13.33
CA PHE A 36 -12.60 -12.07 -14.48
C PHE A 36 -12.94 -13.24 -15.41
N PHE A 37 -12.26 -13.38 -16.54
CA PHE A 37 -12.54 -14.42 -17.55
C PHE A 37 -12.44 -15.85 -17.03
N ASP A 38 -11.69 -16.06 -15.95
CA ASP A 38 -11.53 -17.36 -15.27
C ASP A 38 -12.64 -17.67 -14.24
N GLY A 39 -13.68 -16.84 -14.16
CA GLY A 39 -14.80 -16.99 -13.23
C GLY A 39 -14.50 -16.58 -11.78
N LYS A 40 -13.26 -16.17 -11.46
CA LYS A 40 -12.86 -15.72 -10.13
C LYS A 40 -13.08 -14.20 -9.97
N PRO A 41 -13.27 -13.67 -8.75
CA PRO A 41 -13.37 -12.22 -8.51
C PRO A 41 -12.17 -11.47 -9.09
N ILE A 42 -12.32 -10.21 -9.50
CA ILE A 42 -11.18 -9.40 -9.97
C ILE A 42 -10.27 -9.09 -8.79
N PHE A 43 -10.76 -8.42 -7.75
CA PHE A 43 -10.01 -8.07 -6.55
C PHE A 43 -10.56 -8.72 -5.29
N GLY A 44 -11.90 -8.85 -5.24
CA GLY A 44 -12.64 -9.40 -4.12
C GLY A 44 -13.18 -8.34 -3.16
N LYS A 45 -14.10 -8.78 -2.30
CA LYS A 45 -14.95 -7.93 -1.46
C LYS A 45 -14.22 -6.98 -0.49
N ASN A 46 -12.97 -7.26 -0.18
CA ASN A 46 -12.19 -6.47 0.79
C ASN A 46 -11.54 -5.22 0.16
N LYS A 47 -11.50 -5.11 -1.17
CA LYS A 47 -11.01 -3.93 -1.89
C LYS A 47 -12.19 -3.04 -2.24
N THR A 48 -12.39 -1.95 -1.49
CA THR A 48 -13.57 -1.10 -1.56
C THR A 48 -13.26 0.30 -2.06
N LEU A 49 -14.23 0.93 -2.73
CA LEU A 49 -14.11 2.32 -3.17
C LEU A 49 -13.80 3.26 -2.00
N ARG A 50 -14.52 3.11 -0.89
CA ARG A 50 -14.34 3.94 0.29
C ARG A 50 -12.92 3.80 0.86
N GLY A 51 -12.41 2.57 0.98
CA GLY A 51 -11.04 2.33 1.42
C GLY A 51 -10.01 2.94 0.47
N PHE A 52 -10.19 2.77 -0.84
CA PHE A 52 -9.28 3.32 -1.85
C PHE A 52 -9.20 4.85 -1.77
N PHE A 53 -10.34 5.53 -1.81
CA PHE A 53 -10.36 7.00 -1.76
C PHE A 53 -9.86 7.57 -0.44
N SER A 54 -10.20 6.97 0.69
CA SER A 54 -9.69 7.41 1.99
C SER A 54 -8.18 7.22 2.11
N GLY A 55 -7.64 6.08 1.67
CA GLY A 55 -6.20 5.84 1.62
C GLY A 55 -5.49 6.84 0.71
N PHE A 56 -6.05 7.11 -0.47
CA PHE A 56 -5.52 8.09 -1.40
C PHE A 56 -5.46 9.50 -0.79
N VAL A 57 -6.55 9.98 -0.20
CA VAL A 57 -6.63 11.32 0.40
C VAL A 57 -5.63 11.45 1.55
N ILE A 58 -5.62 10.51 2.47
CA ILE A 58 -4.74 10.58 3.65
C ILE A 58 -3.27 10.44 3.26
N GLY A 59 -2.91 9.49 2.42
CA GLY A 59 -1.53 9.34 1.98
C GLY A 59 -1.03 10.56 1.19
N THR A 60 -1.87 11.15 0.33
CA THR A 60 -1.56 12.40 -0.37
C THR A 60 -1.36 13.55 0.60
N ALA A 61 -2.23 13.70 1.61
CA ALA A 61 -2.11 14.74 2.62
C ALA A 61 -0.81 14.61 3.43
N VAL A 62 -0.44 13.37 3.82
CA VAL A 62 0.82 13.10 4.50
C VAL A 62 2.02 13.51 3.63
N GLY A 63 2.04 13.12 2.37
CA GLY A 63 3.14 13.48 1.47
C GLY A 63 3.20 14.99 1.16
N LEU A 64 2.06 15.69 1.15
CA LEU A 64 2.03 17.16 1.08
C LEU A 64 2.68 17.79 2.32
N VAL A 65 2.38 17.30 3.51
CA VAL A 65 3.04 17.75 4.74
C VAL A 65 4.54 17.50 4.65
N GLU A 66 4.97 16.31 4.22
CA GLU A 66 6.39 15.99 4.05
C GLU A 66 7.08 16.88 3.03
N SER A 67 6.43 17.26 1.93
CA SER A 67 7.01 18.17 0.93
C SER A 67 7.26 19.58 1.48
N VAL A 68 6.51 20.00 2.49
CA VAL A 68 6.75 21.28 3.19
C VAL A 68 7.99 21.19 4.10
N PHE A 69 8.16 20.07 4.82
CA PHE A 69 9.27 19.91 5.76
C PHE A 69 10.57 19.43 5.11
N PHE A 70 10.46 18.74 3.98
CA PHE A 70 11.60 18.14 3.27
C PHE A 70 11.62 18.60 1.80
N PRO A 71 12.31 19.70 1.47
CA PRO A 71 12.29 20.32 0.12
C PRO A 71 12.74 19.40 -1.02
N LYS A 72 13.38 18.27 -0.71
CA LYS A 72 13.74 17.27 -1.72
C LYS A 72 12.51 16.53 -2.29
N TYR A 73 11.37 16.54 -1.59
CA TYR A 73 10.14 15.91 -2.04
C TYR A 73 9.26 16.92 -2.77
N PRO A 74 9.00 16.76 -4.06
CA PRO A 74 8.13 17.66 -4.81
C PRO A 74 6.68 17.55 -4.34
N ILE A 75 5.86 18.57 -4.59
CA ILE A 75 4.47 18.66 -4.15
C ILE A 75 3.61 17.45 -4.58
N PHE A 76 3.94 16.82 -5.71
CA PHE A 76 3.22 15.63 -6.21
C PHE A 76 3.71 14.31 -5.61
N PHE A 77 4.71 14.36 -4.74
CA PHE A 77 5.32 13.19 -4.13
C PHE A 77 4.29 12.26 -3.46
N GLY A 78 3.52 12.80 -2.51
CA GLY A 78 2.51 12.04 -1.78
C GLY A 78 1.39 11.49 -2.67
N LEU A 79 0.99 12.23 -3.69
CA LEU A 79 -0.02 11.81 -4.65
C LEU A 79 0.45 10.56 -5.42
N LEU A 80 1.67 10.59 -5.96
CA LEU A 80 2.20 9.49 -6.74
C LEU A 80 2.44 8.24 -5.89
N LEU A 81 3.04 8.41 -4.70
CA LEU A 81 3.27 7.28 -3.81
C LEU A 81 1.96 6.63 -3.34
N SER A 82 0.96 7.44 -3.00
CA SER A 82 -0.34 6.94 -2.55
C SER A 82 -1.08 6.19 -3.65
N LEU A 83 -1.12 6.74 -4.86
CA LEU A 83 -1.69 6.04 -6.02
C LEU A 83 -0.95 4.75 -6.29
N GLY A 84 0.38 4.80 -6.34
CA GLY A 84 1.22 3.63 -6.57
C GLY A 84 0.98 2.53 -5.54
N ALA A 85 0.94 2.88 -4.26
CA ALA A 85 0.67 1.93 -3.19
C ALA A 85 -0.71 1.27 -3.34
N LEU A 86 -1.76 2.04 -3.60
CA LEU A 86 -3.11 1.52 -3.77
C LEU A 86 -3.26 0.65 -5.01
N PHE A 87 -2.65 1.02 -6.13
CA PHE A 87 -2.65 0.18 -7.33
C PHE A 87 -1.80 -1.07 -7.16
N GLY A 88 -0.67 -1.00 -6.45
CA GLY A 88 0.15 -2.16 -6.09
C GLY A 88 -0.64 -3.17 -5.26
N ASP A 89 -1.32 -2.71 -4.22
CA ASP A 89 -2.19 -3.52 -3.37
C ASP A 89 -3.37 -4.13 -4.16
N LEU A 90 -3.96 -3.41 -5.12
CA LEU A 90 -4.94 -3.99 -6.03
C LEU A 90 -4.33 -5.04 -6.94
N GLY A 91 -3.10 -4.82 -7.43
CA GLY A 91 -2.34 -5.80 -8.22
C GLY A 91 -2.08 -7.08 -7.45
N GLY A 92 -1.60 -6.98 -6.20
CA GLY A 92 -1.44 -8.11 -5.29
C GLY A 92 -2.75 -8.85 -5.05
N ALA A 93 -3.84 -8.11 -4.80
CA ALA A 93 -5.17 -8.71 -4.65
C ALA A 93 -5.61 -9.47 -5.92
N PHE A 94 -5.37 -8.91 -7.11
CA PHE A 94 -5.66 -9.56 -8.38
C PHE A 94 -4.89 -10.88 -8.52
N VAL A 95 -3.58 -10.86 -8.29
CA VAL A 95 -2.73 -12.07 -8.35
C VAL A 95 -3.24 -13.14 -7.38
N LYS A 96 -3.58 -12.77 -6.15
CA LYS A 96 -4.14 -13.70 -5.14
C LYS A 96 -5.43 -14.37 -5.64
N ARG A 97 -6.32 -13.62 -6.32
CA ARG A 97 -7.53 -14.22 -6.91
C ARG A 97 -7.20 -15.20 -8.02
N ARG A 98 -6.19 -14.92 -8.86
CA ARG A 98 -5.76 -15.89 -9.91
C ARG A 98 -5.20 -17.16 -9.30
N LEU A 99 -4.48 -17.08 -8.19
CA LEU A 99 -3.97 -18.25 -7.44
C LEU A 99 -5.04 -19.01 -6.65
N GLY A 100 -6.29 -18.53 -6.64
CA GLY A 100 -7.41 -19.19 -5.95
C GLY A 100 -7.49 -18.91 -4.45
N LEU A 101 -6.67 -17.99 -3.94
CA LEU A 101 -6.70 -17.59 -2.53
C LEU A 101 -7.98 -16.81 -2.20
N ALA A 102 -8.58 -17.04 -1.05
CA ALA A 102 -9.77 -16.32 -0.60
C ALA A 102 -9.44 -14.91 -0.04
N PRO A 103 -10.40 -13.95 -0.06
CA PRO A 103 -10.20 -12.63 0.53
C PRO A 103 -9.78 -12.72 2.00
N GLY A 104 -8.60 -12.18 2.33
CA GLY A 104 -8.00 -12.23 3.67
C GLY A 104 -6.96 -13.34 3.86
N GLU A 105 -6.78 -14.24 2.91
CA GLU A 105 -5.67 -15.21 2.94
C GLU A 105 -4.34 -14.53 2.66
N LEU A 106 -3.30 -14.99 3.36
CA LEU A 106 -1.93 -14.52 3.21
C LEU A 106 -1.28 -15.11 1.95
N LEU A 107 -0.63 -14.25 1.18
CA LEU A 107 0.37 -14.66 0.20
C LEU A 107 1.73 -14.12 0.66
N PRO A 108 2.57 -14.95 1.29
CA PRO A 108 3.85 -14.49 1.84
C PRO A 108 4.68 -13.74 0.80
N VAL A 109 5.43 -12.74 1.24
CA VAL A 109 6.25 -11.85 0.42
C VAL A 109 5.40 -10.87 -0.42
N ILE A 110 4.46 -11.37 -1.24
CA ILE A 110 3.67 -10.51 -2.14
C ILE A 110 2.85 -9.49 -1.34
N ASP A 111 2.11 -9.93 -0.31
CA ASP A 111 1.33 -9.03 0.54
C ASP A 111 2.17 -7.98 1.29
N GLN A 112 3.47 -8.17 1.36
CA GLN A 112 4.39 -7.26 2.05
C GLN A 112 5.02 -6.25 1.08
N VAL A 113 5.10 -6.58 -0.19
CA VAL A 113 5.85 -5.77 -1.17
C VAL A 113 4.99 -5.20 -2.30
N ASP A 114 3.78 -5.70 -2.53
CA ASP A 114 2.93 -5.28 -3.65
C ASP A 114 2.69 -3.76 -3.67
N PHE A 115 2.24 -3.19 -2.56
CA PHE A 115 2.01 -1.77 -2.43
C PHE A 115 3.30 -0.94 -2.52
N ILE A 116 4.44 -1.47 -2.02
CA ILE A 116 5.75 -0.82 -2.11
C ILE A 116 6.25 -0.80 -3.56
N VAL A 117 6.15 -1.92 -4.25
CA VAL A 117 6.52 -1.99 -5.67
C VAL A 117 5.71 -0.98 -6.48
N GLY A 118 4.40 -0.90 -6.23
CA GLY A 118 3.54 0.11 -6.85
C GLY A 118 3.98 1.53 -6.53
N ALA A 119 4.27 1.83 -5.25
CA ALA A 119 4.75 3.16 -4.82
C ALA A 119 6.08 3.54 -5.48
N ILE A 120 7.05 2.62 -5.53
CA ILE A 120 8.33 2.81 -6.20
C ILE A 120 8.12 3.10 -7.70
N LEU A 121 7.33 2.28 -8.40
CA LEU A 121 7.07 2.46 -9.83
C LEU A 121 6.46 3.83 -10.14
N PHE A 122 5.47 4.27 -9.36
CA PHE A 122 4.83 5.57 -9.55
C PHE A 122 5.74 6.76 -9.18
N SER A 123 6.73 6.56 -8.32
CA SER A 123 7.69 7.60 -7.94
C SER A 123 8.88 7.73 -8.89
N LEU A 124 9.07 6.81 -9.85
CA LEU A 124 10.17 6.89 -10.83
C LEU A 124 10.27 8.25 -11.55
N PRO A 125 9.17 8.87 -11.99
CA PRO A 125 9.25 10.17 -12.66
C PRO A 125 9.83 11.30 -11.79
N LEU A 126 9.85 11.14 -10.47
CA LEU A 126 10.37 12.14 -9.53
C LEU A 126 11.91 12.17 -9.47
N GLN A 127 12.58 11.14 -9.99
CA GLN A 127 14.05 11.01 -10.03
C GLN A 127 14.75 11.16 -8.67
N ILE A 128 14.06 10.80 -7.59
CA ILE A 128 14.58 10.90 -6.21
C ILE A 128 15.04 9.56 -5.64
N LEU A 129 14.95 8.50 -6.44
CA LEU A 129 15.31 7.14 -6.05
C LEU A 129 16.78 6.84 -6.33
N SER A 130 17.46 6.25 -5.34
CA SER A 130 18.72 5.54 -5.54
C SER A 130 18.50 4.04 -5.29
N TRP A 131 19.41 3.20 -5.78
CA TRP A 131 19.34 1.76 -5.56
C TRP A 131 19.40 1.40 -4.07
N GLU A 132 20.23 2.12 -3.30
CA GLU A 132 20.37 1.94 -1.87
C GLU A 132 19.05 2.26 -1.15
N LEU A 133 18.35 3.32 -1.58
CA LEU A 133 17.06 3.69 -1.03
C LEU A 133 16.00 2.63 -1.33
N ILE A 134 15.94 2.12 -2.56
CA ILE A 134 15.00 1.05 -2.95
C ILE A 134 15.23 -0.20 -2.09
N ILE A 135 16.48 -0.64 -1.97
CA ILE A 135 16.82 -1.82 -1.17
C ILE A 135 16.46 -1.59 0.31
N ALA A 136 16.80 -0.44 0.86
CA ALA A 136 16.46 -0.10 2.24
C ALA A 136 14.94 -0.14 2.48
N VAL A 137 14.14 0.47 1.59
CA VAL A 137 12.68 0.45 1.65
C VAL A 137 12.14 -0.98 1.64
N LEU A 138 12.61 -1.83 0.74
CA LEU A 138 12.16 -3.22 0.65
C LEU A 138 12.50 -4.02 1.92
N ILE A 139 13.70 -3.85 2.47
CA ILE A 139 14.15 -4.56 3.67
C ILE A 139 13.33 -4.14 4.89
N ILE A 140 13.13 -2.83 5.10
CA ILE A 140 12.42 -2.34 6.30
C ILE A 140 10.91 -2.59 6.22
N THR A 141 10.34 -2.68 5.03
CA THR A 141 8.90 -2.84 4.86
C THR A 141 8.40 -4.17 5.41
N ALA A 142 9.09 -5.27 5.16
CA ALA A 142 8.63 -6.59 5.58
C ALA A 142 8.38 -6.67 7.10
N PRO A 143 9.31 -6.30 7.99
CA PRO A 143 9.05 -6.29 9.42
C PRO A 143 8.00 -5.26 9.85
N ILE A 144 8.00 -4.06 9.27
CA ILE A 144 7.01 -3.02 9.61
C ILE A 144 5.60 -3.50 9.22
N HIS A 145 5.42 -4.06 8.03
CA HIS A 145 4.14 -4.57 7.57
C HIS A 145 3.61 -5.69 8.49
N LEU A 146 4.45 -6.62 8.89
CA LEU A 146 4.06 -7.68 9.82
C LEU A 146 3.67 -7.11 11.19
N LEU A 147 4.45 -6.19 11.74
CA LEU A 147 4.17 -5.56 13.04
C LEU A 147 2.86 -4.75 13.02
N THR A 148 2.64 -3.96 11.98
CA THR A 148 1.41 -3.14 11.85
C THR A 148 0.17 -4.02 11.67
N ASN A 149 0.26 -5.09 10.89
CA ASN A 149 -0.84 -6.05 10.75
C ASN A 149 -1.14 -6.80 12.04
N PHE A 150 -0.11 -7.23 12.75
CA PHE A 150 -0.26 -7.86 14.06
C PHE A 150 -0.91 -6.89 15.07
N ALA A 151 -0.49 -5.63 15.09
CA ALA A 151 -1.10 -4.60 15.93
C ALA A 151 -2.58 -4.39 15.55
N ALA A 152 -2.90 -4.28 14.27
CA ALA A 152 -4.28 -4.14 13.78
C ALA A 152 -5.15 -5.36 14.17
N TYR A 153 -4.59 -6.57 14.12
CA TYR A 153 -5.26 -7.78 14.60
C TYR A 153 -5.54 -7.71 16.11
N LYS A 154 -4.56 -7.34 16.93
CA LYS A 154 -4.73 -7.19 18.39
C LYS A 154 -5.76 -6.12 18.76
N LEU A 155 -5.90 -5.08 17.95
CA LEU A 155 -6.93 -4.03 18.13
C LEU A 155 -8.31 -4.41 17.56
N GLY A 156 -8.48 -5.63 17.06
CA GLY A 156 -9.75 -6.09 16.47
C GLY A 156 -10.11 -5.45 15.11
N LEU A 157 -9.17 -4.75 14.47
CA LEU A 157 -9.37 -4.12 13.17
C LEU A 157 -9.20 -5.11 12.00
N LYS A 158 -8.51 -6.22 12.22
CA LYS A 158 -8.32 -7.31 11.27
C LYS A 158 -8.68 -8.65 11.91
N ASN A 159 -9.17 -9.59 11.10
CA ASN A 159 -9.50 -10.94 11.55
C ASN A 159 -8.27 -11.87 11.58
N ASN A 160 -7.18 -11.48 10.92
CA ASN A 160 -5.95 -12.26 10.79
C ASN A 160 -4.74 -11.38 11.15
N PRO A 161 -3.68 -11.95 11.74
CA PRO A 161 -2.51 -11.21 12.19
C PRO A 161 -1.53 -10.79 11.06
N TRP A 162 -1.84 -11.14 9.82
CA TRP A 162 -1.03 -10.83 8.62
C TRP A 162 -1.74 -9.90 7.64
#